data_e8177ac200a40d12ad62059a2a31bdbd
#
_entry.id   e8177ac200a40d12ad62059a2a31bdbd
#
_cell.length_a   1.000
_cell.length_b   1.000
_cell.length_c   1.000
_cell.angle_alpha   90.00
_cell.angle_beta   90.00
_cell.angle_gamma   90.00
#
_symmetry.space_group_name_H-M   'P 1'
#
loop_
_entity.id
_entity.type
_entity.pdbx_description
1 polymer ?
#
loop_
_entity_poly.entity_id
_entity_poly.type
_entity_poly.pdbx_seq_one_letter_code
_entity_poly.pdbx_strand_id
1 'polypeptide(L)'
;MNRDFKISKRFLWFNRIVFLSIYVFFVFLSFMFRGSDNHVYDIVYLLFFYSSFYYISVGRMKLQIAGKELHYKPYNRLVFRSEELDGDCRCDVVRRWGVDAVRISTSDGKCSMTVYPEDIPAFLQAVREI
;
A
#
# COMPACT_ATOMS: atom_id res chain seq x y z
N MET A 1 -21.73 -0.89 11.75
CA MET A 1 -21.63 -0.15 10.48
C MET A 1 -20.26 -0.33 9.89
N ASN A 2 -20.21 -0.68 8.62
CA ASN A 2 -18.92 -0.79 7.91
C ASN A 2 -18.59 0.54 7.25
N ARG A 3 -17.40 1.05 7.51
CA ARG A 3 -16.89 2.26 6.86
C ARG A 3 -15.70 1.91 5.98
N ASP A 4 -15.81 2.23 4.70
CA ASP A 4 -14.72 2.09 3.73
C ASP A 4 -13.95 3.39 3.63
N PHE A 5 -12.63 3.29 3.64
CA PHE A 5 -11.73 4.44 3.47
C PHE A 5 -10.95 4.30 2.17
N LYS A 6 -10.83 5.40 1.47
CA LYS A 6 -10.00 5.45 0.26
C LYS A 6 -8.53 5.50 0.65
N ILE A 7 -7.70 4.87 -0.16
CA ILE A 7 -6.25 4.93 -0.01
C ILE A 7 -5.74 6.28 -0.53
N SER A 8 -4.75 6.83 0.13
CA SER A 8 -4.13 8.11 -0.22
C SER A 8 -3.71 8.15 -1.70
N LYS A 9 -4.15 9.18 -2.43
CA LYS A 9 -3.75 9.40 -3.81
C LYS A 9 -2.25 9.65 -3.95
N ARG A 10 -1.64 10.35 -2.99
CA ARG A 10 -0.20 10.59 -2.99
C ARG A 10 0.58 9.29 -2.84
N PHE A 11 0.11 8.38 -1.98
CA PHE A 11 0.72 7.07 -1.83
C PHE A 11 0.63 6.26 -3.12
N LEU A 12 -0.54 6.24 -3.76
CA LEU A 12 -0.73 5.54 -5.04
C LEU A 12 0.15 6.13 -6.15
N TRP A 13 0.23 7.45 -6.25
CA TRP A 13 1.09 8.12 -7.22
C TRP A 13 2.57 7.82 -6.99
N PHE A 14 3.01 7.91 -5.74
CA PHE A 14 4.39 7.57 -5.38
C PHE A 14 4.73 6.14 -5.81
N ASN A 15 3.87 5.17 -5.50
CA ASN A 15 4.09 3.79 -5.88
C ASN A 15 4.10 3.60 -7.40
N ARG A 16 3.21 4.28 -8.13
CA ARG A 16 3.21 4.24 -9.60
C ARG A 16 4.53 4.73 -10.17
N ILE A 17 5.06 5.83 -9.65
CA ILE A 17 6.34 6.38 -10.09
C ILE A 17 7.47 5.40 -9.78
N VAL A 18 7.51 4.83 -8.58
CA VAL A 18 8.53 3.87 -8.17
C VAL A 18 8.49 2.61 -9.06
N PHE A 19 7.30 2.04 -9.25
CA PHE A 19 7.15 0.84 -10.09
C PHE A 19 7.50 1.12 -11.55
N LEU A 20 7.11 2.28 -12.07
CA LEU A 20 7.45 2.67 -13.43
C LEU A 20 8.96 2.85 -13.59
N SER A 21 9.62 3.46 -12.61
CA SER A 21 11.08 3.63 -12.62
C SER A 21 11.81 2.30 -12.61
N ILE A 22 11.33 1.34 -11.82
CA ILE A 22 11.89 -0.02 -11.79
C ILE A 22 11.69 -0.70 -13.15
N TYR A 23 10.52 -0.57 -13.75
CA TYR A 23 10.24 -1.14 -15.07
C TYR A 23 11.17 -0.58 -16.14
N VAL A 24 11.32 0.75 -16.20
CA VAL A 24 12.21 1.42 -17.15
C VAL A 24 13.67 0.98 -16.93
N PHE A 25 14.10 0.85 -15.69
CA PHE A 25 15.44 0.39 -15.35
C PHE A 25 15.69 -1.04 -15.87
N PHE A 26 14.76 -1.96 -15.67
CA PHE A 26 14.89 -3.32 -16.17
C PHE A 26 14.88 -3.40 -17.69
N VAL A 27 14.07 -2.60 -18.37
CA VAL A 27 14.09 -2.49 -19.83
C VAL A 27 15.45 -1.98 -20.30
N PHE A 28 15.99 -0.96 -19.66
CA PHE A 28 17.33 -0.44 -19.97
C PHE A 28 18.42 -1.50 -19.80
N LEU A 29 18.38 -2.26 -18.70
CA LEU A 29 19.31 -3.37 -18.49
C LEU A 29 19.19 -4.44 -19.56
N SER A 30 18.00 -4.77 -20.00
CA SER A 30 17.77 -5.73 -21.09
C SER A 30 18.45 -5.27 -22.37
N PHE A 31 18.32 -3.98 -22.73
CA PHE A 31 18.99 -3.42 -23.89
C PHE A 31 20.51 -3.49 -23.76
N MET A 32 21.06 -3.23 -22.59
CA MET A 32 22.50 -3.27 -22.37
C MET A 32 23.10 -4.69 -22.45
N PHE A 33 22.39 -5.68 -21.90
CA PHE A 33 22.93 -7.04 -21.80
C PHE A 33 22.68 -7.91 -23.04
N ARG A 34 21.60 -7.67 -23.77
CA ARG A 34 21.23 -8.48 -24.93
C ARG A 34 21.52 -7.85 -26.28
N GLY A 35 22.00 -6.61 -26.31
CA GLY A 35 22.26 -5.91 -27.58
C GLY A 35 21.00 -5.62 -28.36
N SER A 36 21.07 -5.72 -29.72
CA SER A 36 19.97 -5.33 -30.60
C SER A 36 18.99 -6.47 -30.93
N ASP A 37 19.13 -7.65 -30.33
CA ASP A 37 18.30 -8.81 -30.68
C ASP A 37 16.99 -8.82 -29.87
N ASN A 38 15.90 -8.82 -30.59
CA ASN A 38 14.51 -9.15 -30.18
C ASN A 38 14.08 -8.70 -28.76
N HIS A 39 14.04 -7.39 -28.54
CA HIS A 39 13.62 -6.81 -27.24
C HIS A 39 12.12 -6.85 -27.00
N VAL A 40 11.31 -7.17 -28.02
CA VAL A 40 9.84 -7.16 -27.91
C VAL A 40 9.37 -8.12 -26.83
N TYR A 41 9.92 -9.34 -26.81
CA TYR A 41 9.57 -10.34 -25.79
C TYR A 41 9.95 -9.89 -24.38
N ASP A 42 11.14 -9.32 -24.23
CA ASP A 42 11.60 -8.84 -22.92
C ASP A 42 10.74 -7.70 -22.40
N ILE A 43 10.36 -6.76 -23.26
CA ILE A 43 9.48 -5.64 -22.90
C ILE A 43 8.10 -6.17 -22.47
N VAL A 44 7.53 -7.12 -23.21
CA VAL A 44 6.22 -7.71 -22.89
C VAL A 44 6.28 -8.48 -21.57
N TYR A 45 7.30 -9.31 -21.36
CA TYR A 45 7.48 -10.05 -20.11
C TYR A 45 7.64 -9.11 -18.91
N LEU A 46 8.49 -8.10 -19.04
CA LEU A 46 8.71 -7.13 -17.97
C LEU A 46 7.43 -6.32 -17.67
N LEU A 47 6.65 -5.98 -18.70
CA LEU A 47 5.36 -5.32 -18.49
C LEU A 47 4.38 -6.22 -17.74
N PHE A 48 4.35 -7.50 -18.07
CA PHE A 48 3.52 -8.48 -17.37
C PHE A 48 3.92 -8.59 -15.89
N PHE A 49 5.21 -8.75 -15.61
CA PHE A 49 5.72 -8.79 -14.24
C PHE A 49 5.44 -7.48 -13.49
N TYR A 50 5.69 -6.34 -14.13
CA TYR A 50 5.41 -5.04 -13.53
C TYR A 50 3.94 -4.91 -13.14
N SER A 51 3.04 -5.25 -14.05
CA SER A 51 1.59 -5.16 -13.79
C SER A 51 1.15 -6.11 -12.69
N SER A 52 1.70 -7.32 -12.66
CA SER A 52 1.39 -8.31 -11.62
C SER A 52 1.87 -7.85 -10.25
N PHE A 53 3.10 -7.40 -10.14
CA PHE A 53 3.64 -6.89 -8.87
C PHE A 53 2.89 -5.65 -8.39
N TYR A 54 2.58 -4.72 -9.29
CA TYR A 54 1.82 -3.54 -8.93
C TYR A 54 0.43 -3.91 -8.41
N TYR A 55 -0.26 -4.82 -9.08
CA TYR A 55 -1.58 -5.29 -8.66
C TYR A 55 -1.54 -5.96 -7.29
N ILE A 56 -0.56 -6.82 -7.05
CA ILE A 56 -0.38 -7.49 -5.77
C ILE A 56 -0.05 -6.49 -4.65
N SER A 57 0.85 -5.55 -4.93
CA SER A 57 1.37 -4.64 -3.90
C SER A 57 0.41 -3.50 -3.57
N VAL A 58 -0.22 -2.93 -4.57
CA VAL A 58 -0.97 -1.67 -4.44
C VAL A 58 -2.40 -1.77 -4.96
N GLY A 59 -2.63 -2.48 -6.06
CA GLY A 59 -3.92 -2.47 -6.76
C GLY A 59 -5.08 -3.05 -5.95
N ARG A 60 -4.82 -3.91 -4.98
CA ARG A 60 -5.82 -4.52 -4.12
C ARG A 60 -5.86 -3.95 -2.71
N MET A 61 -5.16 -2.87 -2.45
CA MET A 61 -5.18 -2.24 -1.13
C MET A 61 -6.60 -1.77 -0.79
N LYS A 62 -7.07 -2.18 0.38
CA LYS A 62 -8.35 -1.76 0.94
C LYS A 62 -8.17 -1.42 2.41
N LEU A 63 -8.99 -0.51 2.89
CA LEU A 63 -9.02 -0.11 4.28
C LEU A 63 -10.48 0.05 4.69
N GLN A 64 -10.90 -0.74 5.66
CA GLN A 64 -12.29 -0.77 6.12
C GLN A 64 -12.33 -0.92 7.64
N ILE A 65 -13.22 -0.18 8.27
CA ILE A 65 -13.54 -0.37 9.69
C ILE A 65 -14.93 -1.02 9.78
N ALA A 66 -14.98 -2.19 10.40
CA ALA A 66 -16.20 -2.93 10.62
C ALA A 66 -16.37 -3.17 12.13
N GLY A 67 -17.28 -2.44 12.78
CA GLY A 67 -17.45 -2.50 14.23
C GLY A 67 -16.19 -2.09 14.95
N LYS A 68 -15.58 -3.01 15.70
CA LYS A 68 -14.32 -2.79 16.41
C LYS A 68 -13.11 -3.38 15.67
N GLU A 69 -13.30 -3.90 14.47
CA GLU A 69 -12.23 -4.54 13.71
C GLU A 69 -11.79 -3.65 12.56
N LEU A 70 -10.50 -3.61 12.33
CA LEU A 70 -9.89 -2.98 11.18
C LEU A 70 -9.52 -4.05 10.16
N HIS A 71 -10.18 -4.00 9.01
CA HIS A 71 -9.87 -4.87 7.87
C HIS A 71 -9.01 -4.09 6.88
N TYR A 72 -7.84 -4.61 6.58
CA TYR A 72 -6.94 -3.95 5.65
C TYR A 72 -6.10 -4.97 4.89
N LYS A 73 -5.64 -4.57 3.72
CA LYS A 73 -4.64 -5.33 2.97
C LYS A 73 -3.30 -4.61 3.11
N PRO A 74 -2.31 -5.23 3.76
CA PRO A 74 -0.98 -4.63 3.89
C PRO A 74 -0.30 -4.47 2.53
N TYR A 75 0.59 -3.51 2.45
CA TYR A 75 1.46 -3.33 1.30
C TYR A 75 2.32 -4.58 1.08
N ASN A 76 2.47 -5.00 -0.17
CA ASN A 76 3.22 -6.20 -0.57
C ASN A 76 2.68 -7.52 0.00
N ARG A 77 1.44 -7.58 0.41
CA ARG A 77 0.81 -8.81 0.90
C ARG A 77 -0.39 -9.17 0.05
N LEU A 78 -0.60 -10.46 -0.14
CA LEU A 78 -1.76 -10.98 -0.89
C LEU A 78 -3.00 -11.14 -0.02
N VAL A 79 -2.79 -11.34 1.27
CA VAL A 79 -3.85 -11.71 2.21
C VAL A 79 -4.35 -10.47 2.95
N PHE A 80 -5.68 -10.33 3.05
CA PHE A 80 -6.29 -9.33 3.92
C PHE A 80 -6.08 -9.70 5.37
N ARG A 81 -5.84 -8.70 6.19
CA ARG A 81 -5.71 -8.85 7.63
C ARG A 81 -6.87 -8.16 8.33
N SER A 82 -7.25 -8.73 9.46
CA SER A 82 -8.28 -8.20 10.33
C SER A 82 -7.69 -8.12 11.74
N GLU A 83 -7.67 -6.91 12.29
CA GLU A 83 -7.16 -6.66 13.63
C GLU A 83 -8.25 -6.00 14.48
N GLU A 84 -8.43 -6.50 15.69
CA GLU A 84 -9.35 -5.89 16.63
C GLU A 84 -8.70 -4.64 17.23
N LEU A 85 -9.42 -3.52 17.13
CA LEU A 85 -9.00 -2.26 17.73
C LEU A 85 -9.66 -2.10 19.10
N ASP A 86 -8.87 -2.10 20.15
CA ASP A 86 -9.35 -1.76 21.49
C ASP A 86 -9.29 -0.24 21.70
N GLY A 87 -9.95 0.25 22.76
CA GLY A 87 -10.00 1.67 23.07
C GLY A 87 -8.66 2.28 23.44
N ASP A 88 -7.64 1.48 23.69
CA ASP A 88 -6.31 1.91 24.10
C ASP A 88 -5.31 1.93 22.94
N CYS A 89 -5.78 1.77 21.70
CA CYS A 89 -4.95 1.88 20.51
C CYS A 89 -4.33 3.26 20.38
N ARG A 90 -3.05 3.31 20.10
CA ARG A 90 -2.35 4.57 19.79
C ARG A 90 -2.32 4.76 18.27
N CYS A 91 -2.73 5.95 17.87
CA CYS A 91 -2.68 6.36 16.47
C CYS A 91 -1.75 7.56 16.35
N ASP A 92 -0.68 7.40 15.59
CA ASP A 92 0.29 8.46 15.32
C ASP A 92 0.31 8.76 13.84
N VAL A 93 0.30 10.04 13.48
CA VAL A 93 0.50 10.47 12.10
C VAL A 93 2.00 10.50 11.85
N VAL A 94 2.45 9.71 10.88
CA VAL A 94 3.84 9.64 10.47
C VAL A 94 3.96 10.03 9.01
N ARG A 95 5.10 10.60 8.64
CA ARG A 95 5.35 10.98 7.26
C ARG A 95 6.44 10.07 6.69
N ARG A 96 6.09 9.31 5.65
CA ARG A 96 7.02 8.44 4.95
C ARG A 96 7.06 8.81 3.48
N TRP A 97 8.26 9.06 2.95
CA TRP A 97 8.46 9.32 1.52
C TRP A 97 7.63 10.51 1.02
N GLY A 98 7.39 11.52 1.87
CA GLY A 98 6.54 12.66 1.53
C GLY A 98 5.04 12.38 1.56
N VAL A 99 4.63 11.21 2.03
CA VAL A 99 3.23 10.80 2.15
C VAL A 99 2.86 10.68 3.63
N ASP A 100 1.74 11.25 4.02
CA ASP A 100 1.22 11.14 5.37
C ASP A 100 0.56 9.77 5.55
N ALA A 101 0.90 9.11 6.66
CA ALA A 101 0.39 7.80 7.01
C ALA A 101 -0.04 7.78 8.48
N VAL A 102 -0.88 6.83 8.83
CA VAL A 102 -1.30 6.61 10.22
C VAL A 102 -0.69 5.30 10.72
N ARG A 103 0.06 5.39 11.79
CA ARG A 103 0.60 4.22 12.48
C ARG A 103 -0.29 3.89 13.66
N ILE A 104 -0.84 2.69 13.66
CA ILE A 104 -1.69 2.20 14.72
C ILE A 104 -0.92 1.15 15.52
N SER A 105 -0.81 1.36 16.83
CA SER A 105 -0.18 0.42 17.75
C SER A 105 -1.22 -0.07 18.74
N THR A 106 -1.25 -1.38 18.99
CA THR A 106 -2.12 -1.96 20.01
C THR A 106 -1.59 -1.66 21.41
N SER A 107 -2.45 -1.73 22.43
CA SER A 107 -2.09 -1.41 23.82
C SER A 107 -0.97 -2.27 24.37
N ASP A 108 -0.84 -3.51 23.90
CA ASP A 108 0.21 -4.43 24.33
C ASP A 108 1.53 -4.24 23.57
N GLY A 109 1.56 -3.36 22.56
CA GLY A 109 2.73 -3.08 21.75
C GLY A 109 3.15 -4.22 20.81
N LYS A 110 2.42 -5.32 20.76
CA LYS A 110 2.77 -6.50 19.95
C LYS A 110 2.44 -6.32 18.48
N CYS A 111 1.41 -5.56 18.16
CA CYS A 111 1.01 -5.30 16.78
C CYS A 111 1.13 -3.83 16.47
N SER A 112 1.84 -3.51 15.41
CA SER A 112 1.83 -2.17 14.83
C SER A 112 1.54 -2.30 13.33
N MET A 113 0.70 -1.41 12.83
CA MET A 113 0.34 -1.38 11.44
C MET A 113 0.40 0.05 10.92
N THR A 114 0.77 0.22 9.67
CA THR A 114 0.78 1.51 9.00
C THR A 114 -0.22 1.47 7.88
N VAL A 115 -1.15 2.42 7.87
CA VAL A 115 -2.18 2.55 6.85
C VAL A 115 -2.08 3.92 6.18
N TYR A 116 -2.55 4.01 4.96
CA TYR A 116 -2.44 5.21 4.13
C TYR A 116 -3.83 5.71 3.71
N PRO A 117 -4.66 6.21 4.65
CA PRO A 117 -5.97 6.75 4.29
C PRO A 117 -5.83 8.09 3.57
N GLU A 118 -6.75 8.37 2.63
CA GLU A 118 -6.78 9.66 1.94
C GLU A 118 -7.18 10.78 2.87
N ASP A 119 -8.17 10.54 3.71
CA ASP A 119 -8.66 11.50 4.70
C ASP A 119 -8.25 11.04 6.11
N ILE A 120 -7.10 11.52 6.55
CA ILE A 120 -6.52 11.15 7.85
C ILE A 120 -7.42 11.62 9.02
N PRO A 121 -7.91 12.88 9.07
CA PRO A 121 -8.78 13.30 10.17
C PRO A 121 -10.04 12.45 10.32
N ALA A 122 -10.70 12.12 9.20
CA ALA A 122 -11.89 11.27 9.22
C ALA A 122 -11.57 9.85 9.70
N PHE A 123 -10.44 9.29 9.28
CA PHE A 123 -9.99 7.98 9.73
C PHE A 123 -9.68 7.95 11.22
N LEU A 124 -8.95 8.96 11.72
CA LEU A 124 -8.63 9.08 13.15
C LEU A 124 -9.88 9.23 14.01
N GLN A 125 -10.85 10.02 13.54
CA GLN A 125 -12.13 10.16 14.23
C GLN A 125 -12.87 8.83 14.28
N ALA A 126 -12.92 8.09 13.19
CA ALA A 126 -13.57 6.77 13.14
C ALA A 126 -12.92 5.76 14.10
N VAL A 127 -11.60 5.80 14.23
CA VAL A 127 -10.88 4.94 15.19
C VAL A 127 -11.19 5.36 16.62
N ARG A 128 -11.29 6.65 16.89
CA ARG A 128 -11.65 7.15 18.25
C ARG A 128 -13.07 6.80 18.67
N GLU A 129 -13.97 6.65 17.73
CA GLU A 129 -15.36 6.26 18.00
C GLU A 129 -15.54 4.78 18.33
N ILE A 130 -14.50 3.98 18.19
CA ILE A 130 -14.50 2.57 18.60
C ILE A 130 -14.33 2.50 20.13
#